data_cda4d5b8b72ec9c94626f08de595a982
#
_entry.id   cda4d5b8b72ec9c94626f08de595a982
#
_cell.length_a   1.000
_cell.length_b   1.000
_cell.length_c   1.000
_cell.angle_alpha   90.00
_cell.angle_beta   90.00
_cell.angle_gamma   90.00
#
_symmetry.space_group_name_H-M   'P 1'
#
loop_
_entity.id
_entity.type
_entity.pdbx_description
1 polymer ?
#
loop_
_entity_poly.entity_id
_entity_poly.type
_entity_poly.pdbx_seq_one_letter_code
_entity_poly.pdbx_strand_id
1 'polypeptide(L)'
;MDLTLNTDQRDMRAALRDHLGDVWTPERLRAAADSPAVDRTHWVALAEMGVFRLTLPEMGLGMADAVILFEELGRALVPGPLTATFLAAGRVPADAVVTMVDTGAPVPLAEHVESATHLVVVDDDGLFLLTDFATSPIRTPLDPLTPVSRVTVRAGDGERFGSAADAARWRTHGALLTAALQVGVAQGGLDLAVRYAGERVQFDRVIGSFQAVKHLLADSLVRVDLARAAVRVAALLADDPGAKDVDEHVCAAKVLADDAATQGGRACVQVHGGMGFTWEVLAHLYLKRAWLLETCFGAADEHALRLAATMAGS
;
A
#
# COMPACT_ATOMS: atom_id res chain seq x y z
N MET A 1 -14.26 -6.91 20.04
CA MET A 1 -14.03 -6.51 18.64
C MET A 1 -13.91 -7.79 17.82
N ASP A 2 -14.72 -7.99 16.79
CA ASP A 2 -14.64 -9.16 15.91
C ASP A 2 -13.84 -8.76 14.65
N LEU A 3 -12.76 -9.47 14.37
CA LEU A 3 -11.91 -9.26 13.19
C LEU A 3 -12.25 -10.21 12.04
N THR A 4 -13.27 -11.04 12.20
CA THR A 4 -13.72 -11.97 11.17
C THR A 4 -14.46 -11.20 10.08
N LEU A 5 -14.10 -11.43 8.82
CA LEU A 5 -14.82 -10.81 7.70
C LEU A 5 -16.26 -11.30 7.66
N ASN A 6 -17.19 -10.38 7.48
CA ASN A 6 -18.59 -10.71 7.17
C ASN A 6 -18.73 -11.24 5.72
N THR A 7 -19.94 -11.62 5.32
CA THR A 7 -20.17 -12.19 3.99
C THR A 7 -19.84 -11.19 2.88
N ASP A 8 -20.34 -9.96 2.99
CA ASP A 8 -20.14 -8.92 1.96
C ASP A 8 -18.66 -8.57 1.79
N GLN A 9 -17.91 -8.48 2.90
CA GLN A 9 -16.45 -8.25 2.87
C GLN A 9 -15.71 -9.41 2.20
N ARG A 10 -16.12 -10.65 2.44
CA ARG A 10 -15.53 -11.82 1.75
C ARG A 10 -15.81 -11.79 0.26
N ASP A 11 -17.05 -11.44 -0.13
CA ASP A 11 -17.47 -11.40 -1.53
C ASP A 11 -16.76 -10.27 -2.28
N MET A 12 -16.68 -9.05 -1.69
CA MET A 12 -15.90 -7.94 -2.25
C MET A 12 -14.42 -8.31 -2.44
N ARG A 13 -13.81 -8.91 -1.42
CA ARG A 13 -12.42 -9.36 -1.50
C ARG A 13 -12.21 -10.40 -2.59
N ALA A 14 -13.11 -11.38 -2.70
CA ALA A 14 -13.03 -12.44 -3.71
C ALA A 14 -13.16 -11.85 -5.12
N ALA A 15 -14.16 -11.00 -5.36
CA ALA A 15 -14.38 -10.37 -6.66
C ALA A 15 -13.17 -9.52 -7.10
N LEU A 16 -12.59 -8.72 -6.20
CA LEU A 16 -11.40 -7.94 -6.52
C LEU A 16 -10.19 -8.84 -6.77
N ARG A 17 -9.98 -9.88 -5.95
CA ARG A 17 -8.88 -10.84 -6.11
C ARG A 17 -8.92 -11.55 -7.45
N ASP A 18 -10.10 -12.01 -7.88
CA ASP A 18 -10.29 -12.68 -9.16
C ASP A 18 -9.97 -11.73 -10.31
N HIS A 19 -10.53 -10.52 -10.28
CA HIS A 19 -10.23 -9.48 -11.26
C HIS A 19 -8.72 -9.16 -11.34
N LEU A 20 -8.06 -8.96 -10.19
CA LEU A 20 -6.63 -8.65 -10.16
C LEU A 20 -5.76 -9.82 -10.64
N GLY A 21 -6.17 -11.06 -10.36
CA GLY A 21 -5.48 -12.27 -10.82
C GLY A 21 -5.50 -12.41 -12.34
N ASP A 22 -6.60 -12.05 -12.97
CA ASP A 22 -6.75 -12.06 -14.43
C ASP A 22 -5.95 -10.93 -15.11
N VAL A 23 -5.83 -9.79 -14.43
CA VAL A 23 -5.19 -8.59 -14.97
C VAL A 23 -3.69 -8.56 -14.73
N TRP A 24 -3.26 -8.73 -13.49
CA TRP A 24 -1.87 -8.54 -13.08
C TRP A 24 -1.08 -9.85 -13.07
N THR A 25 -0.97 -10.48 -14.24
CA THR A 25 -0.14 -11.67 -14.42
C THR A 25 1.35 -11.34 -14.29
N PRO A 26 2.22 -12.33 -14.02
CA PRO A 26 3.67 -12.11 -13.98
C PRO A 26 4.24 -11.43 -15.22
N GLU A 27 3.75 -11.77 -16.41
CA GLU A 27 4.17 -11.18 -17.69
C GLU A 27 3.78 -9.71 -17.75
N ARG A 28 2.57 -9.38 -17.32
CA ARG A 28 2.07 -8.02 -17.33
C ARG A 28 2.77 -7.12 -16.30
N LEU A 29 3.09 -7.64 -15.13
CA LEU A 29 3.90 -6.93 -14.13
C LEU A 29 5.32 -6.64 -14.66
N ARG A 30 5.95 -7.57 -15.38
CA ARG A 30 7.25 -7.32 -16.02
C ARG A 30 7.15 -6.22 -17.08
N ALA A 31 6.13 -6.29 -17.93
CA ALA A 31 5.90 -5.27 -18.95
C ALA A 31 5.63 -3.88 -18.33
N ALA A 32 4.88 -3.83 -17.22
CA ALA A 32 4.65 -2.60 -16.48
C ALA A 32 5.92 -2.04 -15.82
N ALA A 33 6.86 -2.90 -15.41
CA ALA A 33 8.14 -2.46 -14.87
C ALA A 33 9.07 -1.85 -15.94
N ASP A 34 8.96 -2.29 -17.19
CA ASP A 34 9.70 -1.74 -18.32
C ASP A 34 9.10 -0.40 -18.82
N SER A 35 7.80 -0.21 -18.65
CA SER A 35 7.07 0.99 -19.06
C SER A 35 6.04 1.39 -17.97
N PRO A 36 6.50 1.96 -16.87
CA PRO A 36 5.67 2.18 -15.69
C PRO A 36 4.72 3.36 -15.90
N ALA A 37 3.54 3.06 -16.39
CA ALA A 37 2.42 4.01 -16.49
C ALA A 37 1.18 3.38 -15.86
N VAL A 38 0.24 4.22 -15.40
CA VAL A 38 -1.07 3.73 -14.99
C VAL A 38 -1.83 3.24 -16.21
N ASP A 39 -2.15 1.95 -16.25
CA ASP A 39 -3.00 1.38 -17.30
C ASP A 39 -4.44 1.91 -17.14
N ARG A 40 -4.82 2.85 -17.99
CA ARG A 40 -6.13 3.53 -17.92
C ARG A 40 -7.31 2.58 -18.00
N THR A 41 -7.22 1.51 -18.77
CA THR A 41 -8.31 0.53 -18.89
C THR A 41 -8.58 -0.15 -17.56
N HIS A 42 -7.53 -0.62 -16.90
CA HIS A 42 -7.68 -1.27 -15.59
C HIS A 42 -7.96 -0.29 -14.46
N TRP A 43 -7.46 0.94 -14.56
CA TRP A 43 -7.79 2.00 -13.61
C TRP A 43 -9.28 2.34 -13.61
N VAL A 44 -9.86 2.49 -14.80
CA VAL A 44 -11.31 2.70 -14.98
C VAL A 44 -12.10 1.51 -14.44
N ALA A 45 -11.67 0.28 -14.70
CA ALA A 45 -12.33 -0.92 -14.16
C ALA A 45 -12.33 -0.93 -12.62
N LEU A 46 -11.22 -0.57 -11.96
CA LEU A 46 -11.17 -0.43 -10.50
C LEU A 46 -12.12 0.67 -9.99
N ALA A 47 -12.21 1.80 -10.72
CA ALA A 47 -13.14 2.88 -10.40
C ALA A 47 -14.60 2.45 -10.54
N GLU A 48 -14.95 1.69 -11.60
CA GLU A 48 -16.29 1.13 -11.83
C GLU A 48 -16.67 0.08 -10.79
N MET A 49 -15.70 -0.70 -10.28
CA MET A 49 -15.88 -1.60 -9.14
C MET A 49 -16.08 -0.84 -7.81
N GLY A 50 -15.96 0.49 -7.80
CA GLY A 50 -16.14 1.31 -6.61
C GLY A 50 -14.93 1.37 -5.67
N VAL A 51 -13.78 0.80 -6.05
CA VAL A 51 -12.58 0.69 -5.19
C VAL A 51 -12.16 2.06 -4.63
N PHE A 52 -12.19 3.12 -5.45
CA PHE A 52 -11.75 4.45 -5.04
C PHE A 52 -12.84 5.30 -4.35
N ARG A 53 -14.09 4.81 -4.26
CA ARG A 53 -15.22 5.59 -3.72
C ARG A 53 -15.88 4.93 -2.52
N LEU A 54 -15.27 3.90 -1.99
CA LEU A 54 -15.84 2.98 -1.01
C LEU A 54 -16.33 3.71 0.27
N THR A 55 -15.58 4.69 0.74
CA THR A 55 -15.90 5.46 1.96
C THR A 55 -16.78 6.70 1.73
N LEU A 56 -17.28 6.89 0.50
CA LEU A 56 -18.25 7.95 0.26
C LEU A 56 -19.59 7.63 0.96
N PRO A 57 -20.31 8.64 1.48
CA PRO A 57 -21.51 8.42 2.29
C PRO A 57 -22.56 7.53 1.63
N GLU A 58 -22.70 7.62 0.31
CA GLU A 58 -23.66 6.81 -0.46
C GLU A 58 -23.34 5.31 -0.50
N MET A 59 -22.09 4.92 -0.22
CA MET A 59 -21.67 3.52 -0.21
C MET A 59 -21.94 2.85 1.14
N GLY A 60 -22.01 3.61 2.22
CA GLY A 60 -22.28 3.09 3.56
C GLY A 60 -21.17 2.16 4.12
N LEU A 61 -19.95 2.25 3.57
CA LEU A 61 -18.78 1.45 3.91
C LEU A 61 -17.71 2.34 4.56
N GLY A 62 -16.73 1.72 5.23
CA GLY A 62 -15.72 2.44 6.00
C GLY A 62 -14.28 2.04 5.69
N MET A 63 -13.37 2.51 6.54
CA MET A 63 -11.96 2.15 6.48
C MET A 63 -11.75 0.65 6.74
N ALA A 64 -12.60 0.03 7.57
CA ALA A 64 -12.60 -1.41 7.81
C ALA A 64 -12.82 -2.24 6.54
N ASP A 65 -13.60 -1.72 5.59
CA ASP A 65 -13.82 -2.35 4.29
C ASP A 65 -12.68 -1.98 3.31
N ALA A 66 -12.22 -0.73 3.34
CA ALA A 66 -11.17 -0.25 2.47
C ALA A 66 -9.85 -1.01 2.65
N VAL A 67 -9.42 -1.28 3.90
CA VAL A 67 -8.16 -1.99 4.15
C VAL A 67 -8.16 -3.42 3.60
N ILE A 68 -9.33 -4.05 3.46
CA ILE A 68 -9.45 -5.39 2.86
C ILE A 68 -9.13 -5.33 1.36
N LEU A 69 -9.64 -4.33 0.66
CA LEU A 69 -9.37 -4.14 -0.76
C LEU A 69 -7.92 -3.70 -1.00
N PHE A 70 -7.38 -2.81 -0.14
CA PHE A 70 -5.99 -2.39 -0.23
C PHE A 70 -5.00 -3.53 0.02
N GLU A 71 -5.33 -4.48 0.88
CA GLU A 71 -4.54 -5.71 1.03
C GLU A 71 -4.48 -6.49 -0.31
N GLU A 72 -5.59 -6.65 -1.04
CA GLU A 72 -5.59 -7.34 -2.34
C GLU A 72 -4.84 -6.55 -3.43
N LEU A 73 -4.96 -5.21 -3.45
CA LEU A 73 -4.20 -4.35 -4.35
C LEU A 73 -2.69 -4.49 -4.12
N GLY A 74 -2.26 -4.49 -2.87
CA GLY A 74 -0.86 -4.72 -2.49
C GLY A 74 -0.37 -6.12 -2.86
N ARG A 75 -1.20 -7.15 -2.63
CA ARG A 75 -0.89 -8.55 -2.96
C ARG A 75 -0.64 -8.76 -4.45
N ALA A 76 -1.39 -8.05 -5.31
CA ALA A 76 -1.25 -8.09 -6.76
C ALA A 76 -0.19 -7.12 -7.30
N LEU A 77 0.50 -6.34 -6.46
CA LEU A 77 1.46 -5.30 -6.85
C LEU A 77 0.88 -4.26 -7.83
N VAL A 78 -0.40 -3.93 -7.71
CA VAL A 78 -1.08 -3.00 -8.63
C VAL A 78 -0.30 -1.69 -8.74
N PRO A 79 0.08 -1.25 -9.96
CA PRO A 79 0.73 0.03 -10.17
C PRO A 79 -0.28 1.19 -10.13
N GLY A 80 0.09 2.28 -9.49
CA GLY A 80 -0.71 3.51 -9.45
C GLY A 80 -0.71 4.17 -8.08
N PRO A 81 -1.07 5.46 -8.01
CA PRO A 81 -1.14 6.23 -6.77
C PRO A 81 -2.45 5.93 -6.02
N LEU A 82 -2.61 4.67 -5.59
CA LEU A 82 -3.84 4.10 -5.05
C LEU A 82 -4.35 4.88 -3.84
N THR A 83 -3.46 5.15 -2.88
CA THR A 83 -3.81 5.80 -1.61
C THR A 83 -4.29 7.24 -1.84
N ALA A 84 -3.56 8.03 -2.62
CA ALA A 84 -3.93 9.41 -2.90
C ALA A 84 -5.25 9.50 -3.68
N THR A 85 -5.45 8.62 -4.67
CA THR A 85 -6.70 8.58 -5.43
C THR A 85 -7.90 8.23 -4.54
N PHE A 86 -7.75 7.23 -3.67
CA PHE A 86 -8.79 6.84 -2.73
C PHE A 86 -9.16 7.99 -1.78
N LEU A 87 -8.16 8.65 -1.19
CA LEU A 87 -8.38 9.73 -0.23
C LEU A 87 -8.97 11.00 -0.87
N ALA A 88 -8.76 11.21 -2.18
CA ALA A 88 -9.34 12.32 -2.95
C ALA A 88 -10.78 12.05 -3.44
N ALA A 89 -11.37 10.90 -3.11
CA ALA A 89 -12.70 10.54 -3.52
C ALA A 89 -13.73 11.63 -3.22
N GLY A 90 -14.66 11.86 -4.16
CA GLY A 90 -15.67 12.92 -4.04
C GLY A 90 -15.18 14.33 -4.32
N ARG A 91 -13.86 14.54 -4.52
CA ARG A 91 -13.28 15.84 -4.92
C ARG A 91 -12.86 15.87 -6.38
N VAL A 92 -12.71 14.72 -6.98
CA VAL A 92 -12.26 14.52 -8.36
C VAL A 92 -13.21 13.54 -9.08
N PRO A 93 -13.17 13.45 -10.42
CA PRO A 93 -13.87 12.40 -11.17
C PRO A 93 -13.52 11.02 -10.65
N ALA A 94 -14.47 10.07 -10.73
CA ALA A 94 -14.32 8.72 -10.18
C ALA A 94 -13.12 7.94 -10.75
N ASP A 95 -12.77 8.20 -12.01
CA ASP A 95 -11.67 7.58 -12.75
C ASP A 95 -10.39 8.43 -12.78
N ALA A 96 -10.35 9.56 -12.06
CA ALA A 96 -9.16 10.40 -11.98
C ALA A 96 -7.97 9.61 -11.40
N VAL A 97 -6.79 9.90 -11.88
CA VAL A 97 -5.53 9.45 -11.27
C VAL A 97 -5.02 10.61 -10.43
N VAL A 98 -5.01 10.43 -9.12
CA VAL A 98 -4.60 11.47 -8.17
C VAL A 98 -3.28 11.06 -7.52
N THR A 99 -2.27 11.90 -7.67
CA THR A 99 -1.03 11.77 -6.90
C THR A 99 -1.00 12.79 -5.76
N MET A 100 0.00 12.67 -4.88
CA MET A 100 0.12 13.59 -3.76
C MET A 100 1.58 13.93 -3.46
N VAL A 101 1.76 15.05 -2.78
CA VAL A 101 3.01 15.42 -2.12
C VAL A 101 2.71 15.97 -0.73
N ASP A 102 3.49 15.55 0.27
CA ASP A 102 3.45 16.13 1.61
C ASP A 102 4.61 17.11 1.75
N THR A 103 4.32 18.39 1.98
CA THR A 103 5.33 19.43 2.13
C THR A 103 6.13 19.30 3.42
N GLY A 104 5.61 18.59 4.42
CA GLY A 104 6.31 18.22 5.65
C GLY A 104 7.29 17.06 5.50
N ALA A 105 7.25 16.33 4.38
CA ALA A 105 8.18 15.24 4.14
C ALA A 105 9.60 15.75 3.86
N PRO A 106 10.65 15.05 4.33
CA PRO A 106 12.05 15.44 4.10
C PRO A 106 12.42 15.58 2.62
N VAL A 107 11.80 14.77 1.76
CA VAL A 107 11.93 14.84 0.31
C VAL A 107 10.54 14.72 -0.32
N PRO A 108 9.98 15.80 -0.86
CA PRO A 108 8.65 15.77 -1.47
C PRO A 108 8.71 15.04 -2.81
N LEU A 109 8.27 13.79 -2.83
CA LEU A 109 8.15 12.95 -4.02
C LEU A 109 6.69 12.59 -4.25
N ALA A 110 6.29 12.58 -5.51
CA ALA A 110 4.96 12.13 -5.93
C ALA A 110 5.07 10.93 -6.87
N GLU A 111 4.16 9.98 -6.71
CA GLU A 111 4.10 8.75 -7.50
C GLU A 111 3.34 8.97 -8.81
N HIS A 112 3.70 8.27 -9.88
CA HIS A 112 2.96 8.20 -11.14
C HIS A 112 2.50 9.55 -11.71
N VAL A 113 3.30 10.58 -11.53
CA VAL A 113 2.96 11.98 -11.89
C VAL A 113 2.60 12.14 -13.36
N GLU A 114 3.27 11.42 -14.26
CA GLU A 114 3.00 11.48 -15.71
C GLU A 114 1.63 10.92 -16.10
N SER A 115 1.06 10.05 -15.26
CA SER A 115 -0.29 9.51 -15.43
C SER A 115 -1.35 10.29 -14.65
N ALA A 116 -0.92 11.13 -13.70
CA ALA A 116 -1.81 11.84 -12.80
C ALA A 116 -2.55 12.98 -13.51
N THR A 117 -3.84 13.10 -13.22
CA THR A 117 -4.69 14.21 -13.67
C THR A 117 -4.77 15.33 -12.62
N HIS A 118 -4.51 14.97 -11.35
CA HIS A 118 -4.58 15.87 -10.21
C HIS A 118 -3.43 15.59 -9.24
N LEU A 119 -2.98 16.64 -8.57
CA LEU A 119 -2.02 16.57 -7.47
C LEU A 119 -2.67 17.11 -6.20
N VAL A 120 -2.63 16.34 -5.13
CA VAL A 120 -2.97 16.83 -3.78
C VAL A 120 -1.69 17.27 -3.08
N VAL A 121 -1.67 18.50 -2.62
CA VAL A 121 -0.64 19.01 -1.70
C VAL A 121 -1.18 18.90 -0.29
N VAL A 122 -0.50 18.11 0.53
CA VAL A 122 -0.76 17.98 1.96
C VAL A 122 0.20 18.94 2.67
N ASP A 123 -0.36 19.89 3.39
CA ASP A 123 0.38 20.89 4.13
C ASP A 123 -0.12 20.95 5.58
N ASP A 124 0.63 21.54 6.50
CA ASP A 124 0.19 21.69 7.89
C ASP A 124 -1.03 22.62 8.03
N ASP A 125 -1.22 23.53 7.06
CA ASP A 125 -2.38 24.40 7.00
C ASP A 125 -3.62 23.75 6.38
N GLY A 126 -3.48 22.68 5.61
CA GLY A 126 -4.62 22.02 4.96
C GLY A 126 -4.29 21.18 3.73
N LEU A 127 -5.33 20.92 2.95
CA LEU A 127 -5.28 20.17 1.70
C LEU A 127 -5.57 21.08 0.51
N PHE A 128 -4.75 20.96 -0.53
CA PHE A 128 -4.87 21.77 -1.75
C PHE A 128 -4.85 20.87 -2.99
N LEU A 129 -5.64 21.22 -4.01
CA LEU A 129 -5.79 20.46 -5.24
C LEU A 129 -5.24 21.28 -6.42
N LEU A 130 -4.36 20.68 -7.22
CA LEU A 130 -3.78 21.25 -8.43
C LEU A 130 -4.06 20.35 -9.62
N THR A 131 -4.23 20.98 -10.79
CA THR A 131 -4.33 20.30 -12.09
C THR A 131 -3.14 20.62 -13.01
N ASP A 132 -2.34 21.64 -12.65
CA ASP A 132 -1.11 22.02 -13.36
C ASP A 132 0.03 22.11 -12.34
N PHE A 133 1.10 21.36 -12.56
CA PHE A 133 2.23 21.27 -11.64
C PHE A 133 3.52 20.85 -12.36
N ALA A 134 4.63 21.50 -11.99
CA ALA A 134 5.94 21.20 -12.56
C ALA A 134 6.60 20.02 -11.87
N THR A 135 7.17 19.12 -12.66
CA THR A 135 7.77 17.88 -12.16
C THR A 135 9.15 17.61 -12.75
N SER A 136 9.93 16.84 -12.03
CA SER A 136 11.23 16.32 -12.46
C SER A 136 11.34 14.83 -12.10
N PRO A 137 11.33 13.93 -13.10
CA PRO A 137 11.33 12.49 -12.85
C PRO A 137 12.63 12.00 -12.23
N ILE A 138 12.52 11.03 -11.33
CA ILE A 138 13.65 10.24 -10.85
C ILE A 138 13.93 9.13 -11.88
N ARG A 139 15.10 9.15 -12.51
CA ARG A 139 15.46 8.26 -13.63
C ARG A 139 15.44 6.77 -13.26
N THR A 140 15.78 6.45 -12.04
CA THR A 140 15.87 5.05 -11.57
C THR A 140 15.12 4.93 -10.24
N PRO A 141 13.80 4.71 -10.29
CA PRO A 141 13.03 4.51 -9.07
C PRO A 141 13.45 3.19 -8.40
N LEU A 142 13.31 3.14 -7.08
CA LEU A 142 13.60 1.95 -6.29
C LEU A 142 12.67 0.79 -6.69
N ASP A 143 11.37 1.06 -6.78
CA ASP A 143 10.37 0.15 -7.34
C ASP A 143 10.08 0.53 -8.78
N PRO A 144 10.42 -0.33 -9.77
CA PRO A 144 10.20 -0.03 -11.17
C PRO A 144 8.71 0.03 -11.55
N LEU A 145 7.81 -0.52 -10.72
CA LEU A 145 6.36 -0.41 -10.90
C LEU A 145 5.79 0.90 -10.37
N THR A 146 6.59 1.73 -9.68
CA THR A 146 6.16 2.98 -9.07
C THR A 146 7.14 4.10 -9.46
N PRO A 147 6.96 4.71 -10.64
CA PRO A 147 7.73 5.87 -11.02
C PRO A 147 7.45 7.03 -10.05
N VAL A 148 8.51 7.69 -9.62
CA VAL A 148 8.44 8.83 -8.70
C VAL A 148 9.09 10.06 -9.31
N SER A 149 8.56 11.23 -8.99
CA SER A 149 9.05 12.51 -9.46
C SER A 149 9.17 13.50 -8.32
N ARG A 150 10.14 14.39 -8.40
CA ARG A 150 10.15 15.59 -7.56
C ARG A 150 9.07 16.55 -8.09
N VAL A 151 8.31 17.13 -7.18
CA VAL A 151 7.29 18.11 -7.51
C VAL A 151 7.73 19.45 -6.94
N THR A 152 7.61 20.50 -7.74
CA THR A 152 7.88 21.87 -7.30
C THR A 152 6.55 22.52 -6.95
N VAL A 153 6.24 22.56 -5.67
CA VAL A 153 5.05 23.23 -5.11
C VAL A 153 5.46 24.10 -3.93
N ARG A 154 4.63 25.11 -3.65
CA ARG A 154 4.74 25.95 -2.46
C ARG A 154 3.55 25.69 -1.56
N ALA A 155 3.71 25.94 -0.28
CA ALA A 155 2.60 25.94 0.66
C ALA A 155 1.49 26.86 0.16
N GLY A 156 0.23 26.36 0.12
CA GLY A 156 -0.93 27.11 -0.36
C GLY A 156 -1.12 27.17 -1.88
N ASP A 157 -0.26 26.52 -2.68
CA ASP A 157 -0.51 26.36 -4.11
C ASP A 157 -1.75 25.48 -4.34
N GLY A 158 -2.64 25.92 -5.23
CA GLY A 158 -3.84 25.19 -5.63
C GLY A 158 -5.13 25.63 -4.93
N GLU A 159 -6.22 24.95 -5.26
CA GLU A 159 -7.52 25.19 -4.64
C GLU A 159 -7.61 24.47 -3.30
N ARG A 160 -7.82 25.24 -2.21
CA ARG A 160 -7.97 24.68 -0.87
C ARG A 160 -9.29 23.91 -0.75
N PHE A 161 -9.23 22.63 -0.34
CA PHE A 161 -10.42 21.80 -0.15
C PHE A 161 -10.50 21.14 1.24
N GLY A 162 -9.51 21.34 2.10
CA GLY A 162 -9.47 20.80 3.46
C GLY A 162 -8.74 21.72 4.44
N SER A 163 -9.05 21.55 5.72
CA SER A 163 -8.42 22.24 6.85
C SER A 163 -7.15 21.52 7.32
N ALA A 164 -6.43 22.11 8.30
CA ALA A 164 -5.30 21.44 8.98
C ALA A 164 -5.72 20.10 9.62
N ALA A 165 -6.93 20.03 10.19
CA ALA A 165 -7.46 18.79 10.76
C ALA A 165 -7.73 17.73 9.66
N ASP A 166 -8.16 18.16 8.47
CA ASP A 166 -8.33 17.25 7.34
C ASP A 166 -6.98 16.76 6.81
N ALA A 167 -5.94 17.59 6.80
CA ALA A 167 -4.59 17.18 6.43
C ALA A 167 -4.00 16.16 7.43
N ALA A 168 -4.21 16.36 8.73
CA ALA A 168 -3.82 15.39 9.76
C ALA A 168 -4.53 14.05 9.54
N ARG A 169 -5.85 14.07 9.33
CA ARG A 169 -6.65 12.87 9.03
C ARG A 169 -6.20 12.19 7.72
N TRP A 170 -5.86 12.96 6.69
CA TRP A 170 -5.30 12.45 5.44
C TRP A 170 -4.02 11.63 5.69
N ARG A 171 -3.10 12.17 6.51
CA ARG A 171 -1.86 11.46 6.88
C ARG A 171 -2.16 10.18 7.66
N THR A 172 -3.08 10.21 8.64
CA THR A 172 -3.47 9.01 9.41
C THR A 172 -4.11 7.95 8.54
N HIS A 173 -5.11 8.30 7.72
CA HIS A 173 -5.76 7.36 6.82
C HIS A 173 -4.80 6.86 5.73
N GLY A 174 -3.90 7.73 5.24
CA GLY A 174 -2.86 7.36 4.28
C GLY A 174 -1.89 6.32 4.85
N ALA A 175 -1.45 6.50 6.10
CA ALA A 175 -0.61 5.52 6.79
C ALA A 175 -1.34 4.18 6.97
N LEU A 176 -2.62 4.20 7.34
CA LEU A 176 -3.45 3.00 7.50
C LEU A 176 -3.61 2.23 6.18
N LEU A 177 -3.95 2.91 5.09
CA LEU A 177 -4.10 2.29 3.77
C LEU A 177 -2.76 1.78 3.23
N THR A 178 -1.67 2.50 3.48
CA THR A 178 -0.32 2.04 3.15
C THR A 178 0.05 0.79 3.94
N ALA A 179 -0.27 0.72 5.23
CA ALA A 179 -0.08 -0.49 6.03
C ALA A 179 -0.89 -1.68 5.46
N ALA A 180 -2.11 -1.45 4.97
CA ALA A 180 -2.90 -2.49 4.31
C ALA A 180 -2.25 -2.97 2.99
N LEU A 181 -1.74 -2.05 2.16
CA LEU A 181 -0.94 -2.40 0.96
C LEU A 181 0.28 -3.25 1.33
N GLN A 182 0.99 -2.89 2.40
CA GLN A 182 2.17 -3.62 2.87
C GLN A 182 1.84 -5.03 3.37
N VAL A 183 0.72 -5.22 4.07
CA VAL A 183 0.21 -6.56 4.43
C VAL A 183 -0.04 -7.39 3.16
N GLY A 184 -0.63 -6.78 2.13
CA GLY A 184 -0.84 -7.41 0.84
C GLY A 184 0.46 -7.79 0.14
N VAL A 185 1.45 -6.89 0.11
CA VAL A 185 2.80 -7.15 -0.43
C VAL A 185 3.47 -8.31 0.29
N ALA A 186 3.41 -8.32 1.63
CA ALA A 186 3.96 -9.41 2.43
C ALA A 186 3.27 -10.75 2.14
N GLN A 187 1.94 -10.76 2.02
CA GLN A 187 1.16 -11.96 1.67
C GLN A 187 1.50 -12.47 0.27
N GLY A 188 1.56 -11.57 -0.73
CA GLY A 188 1.89 -11.96 -2.11
C GLY A 188 3.30 -12.54 -2.24
N GLY A 189 4.28 -11.94 -1.54
CA GLY A 189 5.64 -12.47 -1.47
C GLY A 189 5.71 -13.84 -0.78
N LEU A 190 4.94 -14.03 0.30
CA LEU A 190 4.83 -15.31 1.01
C LEU A 190 4.19 -16.38 0.11
N ASP A 191 3.08 -16.08 -0.56
CA ASP A 191 2.40 -17.01 -1.47
C ASP A 191 3.33 -17.46 -2.60
N LEU A 192 4.11 -16.54 -3.17
CA LEU A 192 5.10 -16.84 -4.20
C LEU A 192 6.20 -17.75 -3.67
N ALA A 193 6.74 -17.48 -2.48
CA ALA A 193 7.79 -18.26 -1.88
C ALA A 193 7.33 -19.68 -1.47
N VAL A 194 6.12 -19.80 -0.92
CA VAL A 194 5.52 -21.11 -0.55
C VAL A 194 5.32 -21.98 -1.78
N ARG A 195 4.76 -21.42 -2.86
CA ARG A 195 4.59 -22.16 -4.12
C ARG A 195 5.93 -22.65 -4.66
N TYR A 196 6.91 -21.77 -4.79
CA TYR A 196 8.23 -22.13 -5.26
C TYR A 196 8.89 -23.20 -4.38
N ALA A 197 8.79 -23.07 -3.07
CA ALA A 197 9.34 -24.06 -2.12
C ALA A 197 8.68 -25.46 -2.25
N GLY A 198 7.41 -25.50 -2.65
CA GLY A 198 6.67 -26.74 -2.92
C GLY A 198 7.02 -27.41 -4.25
N GLU A 199 7.56 -26.66 -5.21
CA GLU A 199 7.85 -27.14 -6.58
C GLU A 199 9.35 -27.37 -6.82
N ARG A 200 10.22 -26.53 -6.26
CA ARG A 200 11.66 -26.57 -6.52
C ARG A 200 12.33 -27.77 -5.85
N VAL A 201 12.95 -28.62 -6.66
CA VAL A 201 13.70 -29.79 -6.18
C VAL A 201 15.19 -29.48 -6.09
N GLN A 202 15.80 -29.76 -4.95
CA GLN A 202 17.24 -29.79 -4.72
C GLN A 202 17.55 -30.92 -3.71
N PHE A 203 18.70 -31.58 -3.84
CA PHE A 203 19.07 -32.71 -2.99
C PHE A 203 17.99 -33.82 -2.97
N ASP A 204 17.45 -34.14 -4.14
CA ASP A 204 16.44 -35.18 -4.40
C ASP A 204 15.08 -34.99 -3.68
N ARG A 205 14.77 -33.76 -3.24
CA ARG A 205 13.49 -33.43 -2.62
C ARG A 205 13.13 -31.96 -2.81
N VAL A 206 11.85 -31.62 -2.63
CA VAL A 206 11.40 -30.23 -2.67
C VAL A 206 12.04 -29.42 -1.54
N ILE A 207 12.45 -28.17 -1.85
CA ILE A 207 13.17 -27.34 -0.88
C ILE A 207 12.31 -26.99 0.35
N GLY A 208 10.98 -26.94 0.19
CA GLY A 208 10.04 -26.77 1.30
C GLY A 208 10.02 -27.91 2.30
N SER A 209 10.67 -29.05 2.03
CA SER A 209 10.84 -30.13 2.99
C SER A 209 11.92 -29.84 4.07
N PHE A 210 12.83 -28.89 3.80
CA PHE A 210 13.90 -28.52 4.74
C PHE A 210 13.37 -27.63 5.87
N GLN A 211 13.78 -27.93 7.12
CA GLN A 211 13.32 -27.20 8.30
C GLN A 211 13.64 -25.72 8.24
N ALA A 212 14.82 -25.33 7.75
CA ALA A 212 15.19 -23.92 7.63
C ALA A 212 14.24 -23.13 6.73
N VAL A 213 13.79 -23.71 5.60
CA VAL A 213 12.82 -23.09 4.70
C VAL A 213 11.45 -23.02 5.36
N LYS A 214 11.02 -24.09 6.05
CA LYS A 214 9.74 -24.10 6.78
C LYS A 214 9.68 -23.03 7.87
N HIS A 215 10.74 -22.86 8.66
CA HIS A 215 10.80 -21.86 9.72
C HIS A 215 10.76 -20.45 9.13
N LEU A 216 11.54 -20.20 8.07
CA LEU A 216 11.56 -18.89 7.39
C LEU A 216 10.15 -18.49 6.88
N LEU A 217 9.43 -19.43 6.27
CA LEU A 217 8.07 -19.19 5.77
C LEU A 217 7.04 -19.07 6.89
N ALA A 218 7.17 -19.86 7.96
CA ALA A 218 6.32 -19.77 9.14
C ALA A 218 6.48 -18.44 9.88
N ASP A 219 7.72 -17.96 10.05
CA ASP A 219 8.00 -16.65 10.64
C ASP A 219 7.41 -15.51 9.78
N SER A 220 7.47 -15.63 8.46
CA SER A 220 6.85 -14.68 7.54
C SER A 220 5.33 -14.67 7.70
N LEU A 221 4.68 -15.84 7.81
CA LEU A 221 3.23 -15.94 8.03
C LEU A 221 2.81 -15.26 9.35
N VAL A 222 3.54 -15.52 10.43
CA VAL A 222 3.25 -14.90 11.74
C VAL A 222 3.30 -13.37 11.64
N ARG A 223 4.30 -12.80 10.97
CA ARG A 223 4.39 -11.34 10.76
C ARG A 223 3.19 -10.81 9.97
N VAL A 224 2.82 -11.48 8.88
CA VAL A 224 1.65 -11.10 8.06
C VAL A 224 0.38 -11.11 8.89
N ASP A 225 0.15 -12.15 9.68
CA ASP A 225 -1.09 -12.27 10.48
C ASP A 225 -1.15 -11.22 11.60
N LEU A 226 -0.03 -10.93 12.26
CA LEU A 226 0.05 -9.87 13.27
C LEU A 226 -0.22 -8.49 12.66
N ALA A 227 0.42 -8.17 11.53
CA ALA A 227 0.22 -6.90 10.83
C ALA A 227 -1.22 -6.76 10.34
N ARG A 228 -1.80 -7.81 9.76
CA ARG A 228 -3.20 -7.84 9.32
C ARG A 228 -4.16 -7.57 10.46
N ALA A 229 -3.94 -8.21 11.61
CA ALA A 229 -4.78 -7.98 12.79
C ALA A 229 -4.69 -6.51 13.27
N ALA A 230 -3.48 -5.94 13.34
CA ALA A 230 -3.27 -4.55 13.73
C ALA A 230 -3.94 -3.57 12.76
N VAL A 231 -3.80 -3.78 11.45
CA VAL A 231 -4.45 -2.96 10.40
C VAL A 231 -5.97 -3.00 10.54
N ARG A 232 -6.56 -4.17 10.76
CA ARG A 232 -8.02 -4.31 10.94
C ARG A 232 -8.51 -3.62 12.21
N VAL A 233 -7.78 -3.73 13.31
CA VAL A 233 -8.11 -3.01 14.55
C VAL A 233 -8.06 -1.50 14.33
N ALA A 234 -7.00 -0.98 13.74
CA ALA A 234 -6.86 0.44 13.44
C ALA A 234 -7.97 0.95 12.50
N ALA A 235 -8.36 0.16 11.51
CA ALA A 235 -9.43 0.51 10.59
C ALA A 235 -10.82 0.57 11.27
N LEU A 236 -11.14 -0.39 12.14
CA LEU A 236 -12.37 -0.37 12.91
C LEU A 236 -12.46 0.84 13.87
N LEU A 237 -11.32 1.22 14.47
CA LEU A 237 -11.25 2.42 15.29
C LEU A 237 -11.36 3.71 14.46
N ALA A 238 -10.80 3.73 13.24
CA ALA A 238 -10.94 4.88 12.34
C ALA A 238 -12.39 5.11 11.90
N ASP A 239 -13.22 4.07 11.90
CA ASP A 239 -14.67 4.16 11.60
C ASP A 239 -15.52 4.49 12.84
N ASP A 240 -14.98 4.43 14.06
CA ASP A 240 -15.69 4.75 15.29
C ASP A 240 -15.50 6.24 15.66
N PRO A 241 -16.55 7.08 15.55
CA PRO A 241 -16.45 8.50 15.93
C PRO A 241 -16.10 8.74 17.41
N GLY A 242 -16.26 7.72 18.26
CA GLY A 242 -15.96 7.78 19.70
C GLY A 242 -14.53 7.35 20.04
N ALA A 243 -13.79 6.78 19.08
CA ALA A 243 -12.44 6.32 19.33
C ALA A 243 -11.46 7.49 19.55
N LYS A 244 -10.60 7.35 20.57
CA LYS A 244 -9.63 8.39 20.94
C LYS A 244 -8.20 8.10 20.52
N ASP A 245 -7.87 6.82 20.32
CA ASP A 245 -6.50 6.34 20.16
C ASP A 245 -6.22 5.83 18.73
N VAL A 246 -6.94 6.40 17.74
CA VAL A 246 -6.83 5.97 16.32
C VAL A 246 -5.39 6.08 15.81
N ASP A 247 -4.74 7.23 16.07
CA ASP A 247 -3.36 7.47 15.59
C ASP A 247 -2.36 6.48 16.17
N GLU A 248 -2.52 6.09 17.45
CA GLU A 248 -1.66 5.10 18.10
C GLU A 248 -1.78 3.73 17.44
N HIS A 249 -3.03 3.30 17.18
CA HIS A 249 -3.28 2.02 16.52
C HIS A 249 -2.82 2.01 15.06
N VAL A 250 -2.94 3.14 14.36
CA VAL A 250 -2.39 3.30 13.00
C VAL A 250 -0.87 3.26 13.01
N CYS A 251 -0.21 3.92 13.98
CA CYS A 251 1.24 3.83 14.14
C CYS A 251 1.69 2.39 14.40
N ALA A 252 1.02 1.66 15.30
CA ALA A 252 1.33 0.25 15.57
C ALA A 252 1.12 -0.63 14.32
N ALA A 253 0.03 -0.41 13.57
CA ALA A 253 -0.26 -1.12 12.34
C ALA A 253 0.83 -0.87 11.27
N LYS A 254 1.28 0.39 11.12
CA LYS A 254 2.32 0.75 10.15
C LYS A 254 3.66 0.10 10.50
N VAL A 255 4.09 0.14 11.76
CA VAL A 255 5.33 -0.52 12.22
C VAL A 255 5.31 -2.02 11.94
N LEU A 256 4.22 -2.71 12.27
CA LEU A 256 4.09 -4.14 12.04
C LEU A 256 4.01 -4.50 10.56
N ALA A 257 3.33 -3.67 9.76
CA ALA A 257 3.20 -3.89 8.31
C ALA A 257 4.52 -3.65 7.57
N ASP A 258 5.31 -2.65 7.97
CA ASP A 258 6.66 -2.39 7.44
C ASP A 258 7.59 -3.59 7.71
N ASP A 259 7.59 -4.14 8.93
CA ASP A 259 8.38 -5.33 9.27
C ASP A 259 7.90 -6.54 8.44
N ALA A 260 6.59 -6.79 8.38
CA ALA A 260 6.04 -7.92 7.64
C ALA A 260 6.41 -7.85 6.14
N ALA A 261 6.26 -6.69 5.51
CA ALA A 261 6.55 -6.51 4.08
C ALA A 261 8.05 -6.63 3.79
N THR A 262 8.89 -5.98 4.57
CA THR A 262 10.34 -5.95 4.35
C THR A 262 10.98 -7.31 4.64
N GLN A 263 10.66 -7.93 5.77
CA GLN A 263 11.20 -9.26 6.11
C GLN A 263 10.59 -10.35 5.23
N GLY A 264 9.28 -10.27 4.90
CA GLY A 264 8.63 -11.18 3.97
C GLY A 264 9.23 -11.11 2.57
N GLY A 265 9.49 -9.90 2.05
CA GLY A 265 10.17 -9.69 0.77
C GLY A 265 11.58 -10.26 0.74
N ARG A 266 12.37 -10.06 1.81
CA ARG A 266 13.71 -10.66 1.97
C ARG A 266 13.64 -12.18 2.02
N ALA A 267 12.69 -12.74 2.76
CA ALA A 267 12.47 -14.18 2.84
C ALA A 267 12.08 -14.77 1.47
N CYS A 268 11.21 -14.08 0.72
CA CYS A 268 10.84 -14.48 -0.63
C CYS A 268 12.05 -14.55 -1.55
N VAL A 269 12.89 -13.51 -1.58
CA VAL A 269 14.14 -13.51 -2.37
C VAL A 269 15.08 -14.63 -1.92
N GLN A 270 15.24 -14.84 -0.61
CA GLN A 270 16.11 -15.89 -0.05
C GLN A 270 15.66 -17.29 -0.46
N VAL A 271 14.35 -17.58 -0.44
CA VAL A 271 13.80 -18.89 -0.86
C VAL A 271 14.06 -19.17 -2.34
N HIS A 272 13.99 -18.13 -3.20
CA HIS A 272 14.29 -18.25 -4.62
C HIS A 272 15.79 -18.35 -4.91
N GLY A 273 16.65 -18.01 -3.95
CA GLY A 273 18.11 -17.99 -4.14
C GLY A 273 18.53 -17.02 -5.25
N GLY A 274 19.49 -17.40 -6.09
CA GLY A 274 19.99 -16.55 -7.17
C GLY A 274 18.89 -16.06 -8.13
N MET A 275 17.86 -16.85 -8.37
CA MET A 275 16.72 -16.43 -9.21
C MET A 275 15.93 -15.28 -8.62
N GLY A 276 15.90 -15.13 -7.29
CA GLY A 276 15.15 -14.09 -6.60
C GLY A 276 15.53 -12.65 -6.97
N PHE A 277 16.73 -12.45 -7.56
CA PHE A 277 17.21 -11.17 -8.07
C PHE A 277 17.07 -11.01 -9.60
N THR A 278 16.60 -12.01 -10.28
CA THR A 278 16.43 -11.97 -11.74
C THR A 278 15.02 -11.56 -12.14
N TRP A 279 14.87 -11.10 -13.37
CA TRP A 279 13.55 -10.76 -13.94
C TRP A 279 12.69 -12.00 -14.29
N GLU A 280 13.22 -13.20 -14.12
CA GLU A 280 12.49 -14.45 -14.33
C GLU A 280 11.40 -14.66 -13.27
N VAL A 281 11.62 -14.14 -12.07
CA VAL A 281 10.65 -14.22 -10.94
C VAL A 281 10.36 -12.84 -10.36
N LEU A 282 9.18 -12.69 -9.75
CA LEU A 282 8.73 -11.41 -9.21
C LEU A 282 9.23 -11.13 -7.78
N ALA A 283 10.04 -12.02 -7.18
CA ALA A 283 10.43 -11.93 -5.77
C ALA A 283 11.05 -10.57 -5.40
N HIS A 284 11.93 -10.04 -6.27
CA HIS A 284 12.56 -8.73 -6.05
C HIS A 284 11.58 -7.56 -6.15
N LEU A 285 10.45 -7.68 -6.88
CA LEU A 285 9.44 -6.63 -6.97
C LEU A 285 8.66 -6.48 -5.65
N TYR A 286 8.34 -7.58 -4.98
CA TYR A 286 7.74 -7.52 -3.65
C TYR A 286 8.65 -6.82 -2.65
N LEU A 287 9.95 -7.11 -2.65
CA LEU A 287 10.91 -6.45 -1.77
C LEU A 287 11.07 -4.96 -2.09
N LYS A 288 11.15 -4.60 -3.37
CA LYS A 288 11.27 -3.20 -3.81
C LYS A 288 10.02 -2.39 -3.47
N ARG A 289 8.82 -2.96 -3.67
CA ARG A 289 7.55 -2.36 -3.28
C ARG A 289 7.49 -2.18 -1.75
N ALA A 290 7.94 -3.16 -0.96
CA ALA A 290 8.01 -3.04 0.49
C ALA A 290 8.86 -1.84 0.93
N TRP A 291 10.08 -1.68 0.38
CA TRP A 291 10.97 -0.57 0.69
C TRP A 291 10.43 0.80 0.26
N LEU A 292 9.69 0.86 -0.86
CA LEU A 292 9.02 2.09 -1.25
C LEU A 292 7.92 2.47 -0.27
N LEU A 293 7.02 1.53 0.03
CA LEU A 293 5.88 1.77 0.94
C LEU A 293 6.32 2.08 2.37
N GLU A 294 7.51 1.61 2.80
CA GLU A 294 8.10 1.97 4.09
C GLU A 294 8.26 3.49 4.24
N THR A 295 8.59 4.19 3.16
CA THR A 295 8.78 5.65 3.16
C THR A 295 7.49 6.45 3.00
N CYS A 296 6.37 5.80 2.66
CA CYS A 296 5.09 6.47 2.43
C CYS A 296 4.35 6.72 3.75
N PHE A 297 3.90 7.96 3.97
CA PHE A 297 3.16 8.40 5.17
C PHE A 297 3.89 8.17 6.50
N GLY A 298 5.19 8.29 6.50
CA GLY A 298 6.09 8.08 7.63
C GLY A 298 6.70 6.68 7.66
N ALA A 299 7.96 6.61 8.04
CA ALA A 299 8.71 5.37 8.19
C ALA A 299 8.42 4.68 9.53
N ALA A 300 8.76 3.39 9.67
CA ALA A 300 8.49 2.60 10.87
C ALA A 300 9.09 3.22 12.15
N ASP A 301 10.29 3.79 12.07
CA ASP A 301 10.96 4.44 13.19
C ASP A 301 10.24 5.74 13.63
N GLU A 302 9.72 6.53 12.69
CA GLU A 302 8.92 7.72 12.99
C GLU A 302 7.63 7.33 13.73
N HIS A 303 6.92 6.30 13.25
CA HIS A 303 5.72 5.77 13.91
C HIS A 303 6.02 5.17 15.27
N ALA A 304 7.14 4.45 15.43
CA ALA A 304 7.57 3.89 16.71
C ALA A 304 7.91 4.99 17.73
N LEU A 305 8.57 6.08 17.29
CA LEU A 305 8.86 7.25 18.16
C LEU A 305 7.56 7.97 18.59
N ARG A 306 6.58 8.10 17.70
CA ARG A 306 5.25 8.66 18.05
C ARG A 306 4.55 7.80 19.10
N LEU A 307 4.55 6.47 18.95
CA LEU A 307 4.00 5.54 19.96
C LEU A 307 4.72 5.67 21.30
N ALA A 308 6.05 5.73 21.30
CA ALA A 308 6.83 5.87 22.53
C ALA A 308 6.52 7.20 23.26
N ALA A 309 6.30 8.29 22.51
CA ALA A 309 5.94 9.59 23.08
C ALA A 309 4.58 9.57 23.77
N THR A 310 3.56 8.92 23.20
CA THR A 310 2.23 8.77 23.83
C THR A 310 2.31 7.92 25.10
N MET A 311 3.04 6.80 25.08
CA MET A 311 3.24 5.95 26.26
C MET A 311 4.01 6.63 27.40
N ALA A 312 4.89 7.59 27.10
CA ALA A 312 5.64 8.33 28.10
C ALA A 312 4.85 9.52 28.70
N GLY A 313 3.81 10.00 28.02
CA GLY A 313 2.96 11.11 28.46
C GLY A 313 1.67 10.68 29.18
N SER A 314 1.38 9.38 29.19
CA SER A 314 0.27 8.76 29.94
C SER A 314 0.74 8.24 31.29
#